data_01a17332edf298d1d8431630b13d04ee
#
_entry.id   01a17332edf298d1d8431630b13d04ee
#
_cell.length_a   1.000
_cell.length_b   1.000
_cell.length_c   1.000
_cell.angle_alpha   90.00
_cell.angle_beta   90.00
_cell.angle_gamma   90.00
#
_symmetry.space_group_name_H-M   'P 1'
#
loop_
_entity.id
_entity.type
_entity.pdbx_description
1 polymer ?
#
loop_
_entity_poly.entity_id
_entity_poly.type
_entity_poly.pdbx_seq_one_letter_code
_entity_poly.pdbx_strand_id
1 'polypeptide(L)'
;MPEAPRRALLALPLMAAAPSPSAWDFRFPALEGGEHDLAAWRGRVLLVVNTASFCGFTGQYAALQRLHEAQEGAGLVVLGVPSNDFNQESQDGRKIREFCDAQFGITFPMAALSRVRGPEAHPIYRWAAARAGGEPR
;
A
#
# COMPACT_ATOMS: atom_id res chain seq x y z
N MET A 1 -3.34 51.44 -50.00
CA MET A 1 -3.14 51.16 -48.57
C MET A 1 -2.94 49.68 -48.44
N PRO A 2 -1.75 49.16 -48.12
CA PRO A 2 -1.59 47.70 -47.97
C PRO A 2 -2.13 47.28 -46.60
N GLU A 3 -3.03 46.30 -46.58
CA GLU A 3 -3.54 45.66 -45.38
C GLU A 3 -2.44 44.86 -44.70
N ALA A 4 -2.24 45.09 -43.38
CA ALA A 4 -1.31 44.33 -42.56
C ALA A 4 -1.85 42.92 -42.32
N PRO A 5 -1.01 41.86 -42.38
CA PRO A 5 -1.46 40.52 -42.14
C PRO A 5 -1.86 40.31 -40.68
N ARG A 6 -3.09 39.86 -40.43
CA ARG A 6 -3.56 39.43 -39.11
C ARG A 6 -2.77 38.19 -38.70
N ARG A 7 -1.85 38.35 -37.74
CA ARG A 7 -1.19 37.20 -37.11
C ARG A 7 -2.23 36.41 -36.32
N ALA A 8 -2.55 35.22 -36.84
CA ALA A 8 -3.29 34.25 -36.08
C ALA A 8 -2.43 33.74 -34.92
N LEU A 9 -2.82 34.08 -33.70
CA LEU A 9 -2.27 33.46 -32.50
C LEU A 9 -2.79 32.04 -32.42
N LEU A 10 -1.95 31.08 -32.78
CA LEU A 10 -2.18 29.66 -32.52
C LEU A 10 -2.11 29.45 -31.01
N ALA A 11 -3.27 29.33 -30.39
CA ALA A 11 -3.35 28.88 -28.99
C ALA A 11 -2.95 27.40 -28.95
N LEU A 12 -1.74 27.11 -28.44
CA LEU A 12 -1.37 25.75 -28.10
C LEU A 12 -2.28 25.27 -26.98
N PRO A 13 -2.90 24.06 -27.09
CA PRO A 13 -3.64 23.49 -25.99
C PRO A 13 -2.69 23.25 -24.82
N LEU A 14 -3.02 23.84 -23.69
CA LEU A 14 -2.34 23.56 -22.41
C LEU A 14 -2.63 22.11 -22.07
N MET A 15 -1.70 21.19 -22.34
CA MET A 15 -1.80 19.82 -21.91
C MET A 15 -1.74 19.80 -20.37
N ALA A 16 -2.89 19.64 -19.73
CA ALA A 16 -2.93 19.40 -18.31
C ALA A 16 -2.13 18.12 -18.02
N ALA A 17 -1.07 18.23 -17.23
CA ALA A 17 -0.33 17.06 -16.78
C ALA A 17 -1.28 16.10 -16.04
N ALA A 18 -1.24 14.82 -16.39
CA ALA A 18 -2.01 13.81 -15.65
C ALA A 18 -1.62 13.88 -14.16
N PRO A 19 -2.59 13.79 -13.24
CA PRO A 19 -2.30 13.82 -11.82
C PRO A 19 -1.32 12.70 -11.47
N SER A 20 -0.29 13.03 -10.68
CA SER A 20 0.68 12.03 -10.21
C SER A 20 -0.04 10.98 -9.36
N PRO A 21 0.30 9.68 -9.49
CA PRO A 21 -0.33 8.64 -8.70
C PRO A 21 -0.15 8.89 -7.21
N SER A 22 -1.18 8.56 -6.43
CA SER A 22 -1.24 8.63 -4.97
C SER A 22 -1.32 7.23 -4.37
N ALA A 23 -1.14 7.10 -3.05
CA ALA A 23 -1.32 5.82 -2.38
C ALA A 23 -2.72 5.24 -2.57
N TRP A 24 -3.72 6.09 -2.81
CA TRP A 24 -5.12 5.72 -2.97
C TRP A 24 -5.46 5.09 -4.33
N ASP A 25 -4.51 5.05 -5.26
CA ASP A 25 -4.71 4.48 -6.60
C ASP A 25 -4.30 2.99 -6.65
N PHE A 26 -3.90 2.42 -5.51
CA PHE A 26 -3.45 1.03 -5.41
C PHE A 26 -4.49 0.15 -4.73
N ARG A 27 -4.38 -1.17 -4.99
CA ARG A 27 -5.24 -2.21 -4.44
C ARG A 27 -4.39 -3.42 -4.07
N PHE A 28 -4.79 -4.12 -3.01
CA PHE A 28 -4.18 -5.38 -2.63
C PHE A 28 -5.23 -6.49 -2.67
N PRO A 29 -4.92 -7.67 -3.22
CA PRO A 29 -5.71 -8.86 -2.92
C PRO A 29 -5.77 -9.03 -1.39
N ALA A 30 -6.95 -9.34 -0.86
CA ALA A 30 -7.13 -9.57 0.57
C ALA A 30 -6.76 -11.01 0.95
N LEU A 31 -6.23 -11.21 2.15
CA LEU A 31 -5.79 -12.52 2.65
C LEU A 31 -6.93 -13.53 2.67
N GLU A 32 -8.14 -13.09 2.98
CA GLU A 32 -9.34 -13.92 3.07
C GLU A 32 -10.15 -13.96 1.75
N GLY A 33 -9.60 -13.42 0.69
CA GLY A 33 -10.28 -13.28 -0.60
C GLY A 33 -10.90 -11.89 -0.81
N GLY A 34 -11.17 -11.57 -2.07
CA GLY A 34 -11.56 -10.22 -2.44
C GLY A 34 -10.37 -9.26 -2.51
N GLU A 35 -10.61 -8.00 -2.28
CA GLU A 35 -9.63 -6.95 -2.50
C GLU A 35 -9.75 -5.80 -1.48
N HIS A 36 -8.62 -5.27 -1.04
CA HIS A 36 -8.52 -4.00 -0.34
C HIS A 36 -8.25 -2.89 -1.34
N ASP A 37 -9.28 -2.11 -1.67
CA ASP A 37 -9.13 -0.89 -2.46
C ASP A 37 -8.73 0.26 -1.53
N LEU A 38 -7.50 0.76 -1.67
CA LEU A 38 -7.00 1.83 -0.79
C LEU A 38 -7.78 3.13 -0.96
N ALA A 39 -8.47 3.33 -2.09
CA ALA A 39 -9.35 4.47 -2.28
C ALA A 39 -10.50 4.53 -1.24
N ALA A 40 -10.95 3.39 -0.73
CA ALA A 40 -11.97 3.31 0.32
C ALA A 40 -11.49 3.94 1.65
N TRP A 41 -10.19 4.07 1.85
CA TRP A 41 -9.58 4.66 3.05
C TRP A 41 -9.07 6.09 2.82
N ARG A 42 -9.44 6.71 1.71
CA ARG A 42 -9.07 8.11 1.41
C ARG A 42 -9.49 9.05 2.53
N GLY A 43 -8.60 9.95 2.92
CA GLY A 43 -8.80 10.86 4.06
C GLY A 43 -8.37 10.29 5.42
N ARG A 44 -7.93 9.03 5.46
CA ARG A 44 -7.38 8.38 6.67
C ARG A 44 -5.85 8.31 6.60
N VAL A 45 -5.21 8.04 7.73
CA VAL A 45 -3.79 7.72 7.78
C VAL A 45 -3.61 6.22 7.51
N LEU A 46 -2.79 5.86 6.53
CA LEU A 46 -2.52 4.48 6.17
C LEU A 46 -1.12 4.07 6.63
N LEU A 47 -1.04 3.09 7.52
CA LEU A 47 0.19 2.43 7.95
C LEU A 47 0.30 1.07 7.26
N VAL A 48 1.11 0.98 6.23
CA VAL A 48 1.41 -0.28 5.53
C VAL A 48 2.62 -0.93 6.17
N VAL A 49 2.47 -2.16 6.65
CA VAL A 49 3.51 -2.89 7.37
C VAL A 49 3.78 -4.24 6.71
N ASN A 50 5.03 -4.49 6.33
CA ASN A 50 5.44 -5.81 5.90
C ASN A 50 5.40 -6.78 7.09
N THR A 51 4.80 -7.93 6.89
CA THR A 51 4.64 -8.93 7.94
C THR A 51 5.24 -10.27 7.52
N ALA A 52 5.67 -11.07 8.50
CA ALA A 52 6.17 -12.42 8.30
C ALA A 52 5.99 -13.25 9.60
N SER A 53 5.43 -14.46 9.47
CA SER A 53 5.08 -15.31 10.62
C SER A 53 6.29 -15.90 11.35
N PHE A 54 7.42 -16.05 10.65
CA PHE A 54 8.64 -16.67 11.19
C PHE A 54 9.76 -15.66 11.46
N CYS A 55 9.38 -14.39 11.62
CA CYS A 55 10.32 -13.29 11.89
C CYS A 55 10.58 -13.15 13.40
N GLY A 56 11.80 -12.80 13.79
CA GLY A 56 12.14 -12.48 15.18
C GLY A 56 11.40 -11.25 15.73
N PHE A 57 10.77 -10.48 14.88
CA PHE A 57 9.99 -9.27 15.23
C PHE A 57 8.47 -9.51 15.32
N THR A 58 8.00 -10.76 15.30
CA THR A 58 6.56 -11.08 15.39
C THR A 58 5.90 -10.52 16.66
N GLY A 59 6.66 -10.30 17.73
CA GLY A 59 6.17 -9.61 18.93
C GLY A 59 5.63 -8.18 18.66
N GLN A 60 6.01 -7.55 17.55
CA GLN A 60 5.48 -6.25 17.15
C GLN A 60 4.00 -6.34 16.69
N TYR A 61 3.50 -7.51 16.31
CA TYR A 61 2.10 -7.70 15.94
C TYR A 61 1.14 -7.32 17.06
N ALA A 62 1.48 -7.65 18.30
CA ALA A 62 0.69 -7.25 19.45
C ALA A 62 0.64 -5.71 19.62
N ALA A 63 1.75 -5.02 19.33
CA ALA A 63 1.78 -3.56 19.38
C ALA A 63 0.99 -2.93 18.22
N LEU A 64 1.07 -3.51 17.02
CA LEU A 64 0.28 -3.07 15.86
C LEU A 64 -1.22 -3.28 16.10
N GLN A 65 -1.61 -4.40 16.70
CA GLN A 65 -3.00 -4.66 17.03
C GLN A 65 -3.53 -3.65 18.05
N ARG A 66 -2.78 -3.37 19.12
CA ARG A 66 -3.16 -2.32 20.08
C ARG A 66 -3.26 -0.94 19.44
N LEU A 67 -2.34 -0.62 18.53
CA LEU A 67 -2.36 0.65 17.80
C LEU A 67 -3.61 0.73 16.92
N HIS A 68 -3.94 -0.35 16.21
CA HIS A 68 -5.13 -0.44 15.38
C HIS A 68 -6.39 -0.18 16.23
N GLU A 69 -6.58 -0.95 17.30
CA GLU A 69 -7.74 -0.81 18.20
C GLU A 69 -7.87 0.59 18.79
N ALA A 70 -6.75 1.21 19.17
CA ALA A 70 -6.75 2.53 19.79
C ALA A 70 -7.01 3.67 18.79
N GLN A 71 -6.67 3.50 17.51
CA GLN A 71 -6.60 4.61 16.55
C GLN A 71 -7.51 4.43 15.32
N GLU A 72 -8.13 3.27 15.13
CA GLU A 72 -9.02 3.06 13.95
C GLU A 72 -10.19 4.05 13.95
N GLY A 73 -10.78 4.31 15.10
CA GLY A 73 -11.84 5.31 15.28
C GLY A 73 -11.38 6.76 15.05
N ALA A 74 -10.08 7.04 15.25
CA ALA A 74 -9.47 8.34 14.97
C ALA A 74 -8.95 8.48 13.52
N GLY A 75 -9.13 7.45 12.68
CA GLY A 75 -8.83 7.51 11.25
C GLY A 75 -7.52 6.86 10.84
N LEU A 76 -6.89 6.02 11.68
CA LEU A 76 -5.77 5.17 11.27
C LEU A 76 -6.29 3.88 10.64
N VAL A 77 -5.65 3.46 9.55
CA VAL A 77 -5.78 2.11 8.99
C VAL A 77 -4.40 1.45 9.05
N VAL A 78 -4.31 0.33 9.72
CA VAL A 78 -3.13 -0.57 9.65
C VAL A 78 -3.42 -1.62 8.58
N LEU A 79 -2.54 -1.76 7.61
CA LEU A 79 -2.61 -2.81 6.59
C LEU A 79 -1.36 -3.69 6.71
N GLY A 80 -1.54 -4.93 7.14
CA GLY A 80 -0.48 -5.94 7.13
C GLY A 80 -0.30 -6.51 5.73
N VAL A 81 0.96 -6.61 5.28
CA VAL A 81 1.30 -7.18 3.98
C VAL A 81 2.28 -8.33 4.18
N PRO A 82 1.78 -9.58 4.26
CA PRO A 82 2.62 -10.76 4.36
C PRO A 82 3.55 -10.87 3.15
N SER A 83 4.83 -11.12 3.39
CA SER A 83 5.80 -11.32 2.31
C SER A 83 6.83 -12.39 2.66
N ASN A 84 7.09 -13.26 1.70
CA ASN A 84 8.18 -14.24 1.79
C ASN A 84 9.47 -13.79 1.09
N ASP A 85 9.59 -12.53 0.74
CA ASP A 85 10.82 -12.00 0.11
C ASP A 85 12.04 -12.05 1.03
N PHE A 86 11.82 -12.29 2.32
CA PHE A 86 12.85 -12.45 3.35
C PHE A 86 12.97 -13.91 3.83
N ASN A 87 12.29 -14.87 3.18
CA ASN A 87 12.22 -16.28 3.55
C ASN A 87 11.74 -16.54 4.97
N GLN A 88 10.80 -15.74 5.46
CA GLN A 88 10.26 -15.77 6.82
C GLN A 88 8.74 -15.85 6.88
N GLU A 89 8.07 -16.19 5.76
CA GLU A 89 6.62 -16.28 5.72
C GLU A 89 6.17 -17.60 5.07
N SER A 90 4.97 -18.05 5.47
CA SER A 90 4.26 -19.16 4.82
C SER A 90 3.80 -18.74 3.42
N GLN A 91 3.82 -19.66 2.48
CA GLN A 91 3.19 -19.47 1.17
C GLN A 91 1.69 -19.84 1.18
N ASP A 92 1.17 -20.36 2.27
CA ASP A 92 -0.24 -20.69 2.46
C ASP A 92 -0.94 -19.59 3.27
N GLY A 93 -1.84 -18.85 2.62
CA GLY A 93 -2.58 -17.75 3.25
C GLY A 93 -3.41 -18.17 4.46
N ARG A 94 -3.93 -19.42 4.48
CA ARG A 94 -4.67 -19.96 5.64
C ARG A 94 -3.76 -20.07 6.85
N LYS A 95 -2.54 -20.57 6.67
CA LYS A 95 -1.56 -20.66 7.76
C LYS A 95 -1.15 -19.30 8.28
N ILE A 96 -1.03 -18.32 7.40
CA ILE A 96 -0.77 -16.93 7.81
C ILE A 96 -1.92 -16.40 8.66
N ARG A 97 -3.17 -16.62 8.23
CA ARG A 97 -4.36 -16.20 8.99
C ARG A 97 -4.44 -16.88 10.34
N GLU A 98 -4.29 -18.20 10.37
CA GLU A 98 -4.29 -19.00 11.61
C GLU A 98 -3.21 -18.52 12.60
N PHE A 99 -2.01 -18.24 12.11
CA PHE A 99 -0.93 -17.70 12.94
C PHE A 99 -1.30 -16.33 13.54
N CYS A 100 -1.78 -15.40 12.71
CA CYS A 100 -2.16 -14.07 13.15
C CYS A 100 -3.29 -14.10 14.19
N ASP A 101 -4.31 -14.93 13.97
CA ASP A 101 -5.45 -15.06 14.87
C ASP A 101 -5.07 -15.74 16.18
N ALA A 102 -4.40 -16.88 16.11
CA ALA A 102 -4.09 -17.70 17.28
C ALA A 102 -3.05 -17.06 18.20
N GLN A 103 -2.07 -16.34 17.64
CA GLN A 103 -0.96 -15.78 18.42
C GLN A 103 -1.23 -14.35 18.89
N PHE A 104 -1.95 -13.54 18.10
CA PHE A 104 -2.05 -12.12 18.33
C PHE A 104 -3.47 -11.53 18.21
N GLY A 105 -4.46 -12.32 17.81
CA GLY A 105 -5.83 -11.87 17.63
C GLY A 105 -5.95 -10.70 16.64
N ILE A 106 -5.24 -10.76 15.53
CA ILE A 106 -5.15 -9.68 14.55
C ILE A 106 -6.51 -9.42 13.90
N THR A 107 -6.97 -8.18 14.00
CA THR A 107 -8.22 -7.71 13.38
C THR A 107 -8.01 -6.63 12.33
N PHE A 108 -6.81 -6.05 12.24
CA PHE A 108 -6.53 -5.10 11.15
C PHE A 108 -6.48 -5.82 9.79
N PRO A 109 -6.81 -5.10 8.70
CA PRO A 109 -6.76 -5.64 7.33
C PRO A 109 -5.42 -6.29 7.00
N MET A 110 -5.49 -7.48 6.37
CA MET A 110 -4.32 -8.20 5.89
C MET A 110 -4.42 -8.39 4.37
N ALA A 111 -3.37 -8.02 3.65
CA ALA A 111 -3.23 -8.37 2.25
C ALA A 111 -2.89 -9.85 2.07
N ALA A 112 -3.16 -10.40 0.89
CA ALA A 112 -2.60 -11.69 0.50
C ALA A 112 -1.06 -11.60 0.39
N LEU A 113 -0.40 -12.77 0.42
CA LEU A 113 1.05 -12.85 0.26
C LEU A 113 1.51 -12.04 -0.95
N SER A 114 2.43 -11.12 -0.75
CA SER A 114 2.83 -10.15 -1.77
C SER A 114 4.35 -10.03 -1.88
N ARG A 115 4.82 -9.69 -3.08
CA ARG A 115 6.20 -9.26 -3.27
C ARG A 115 6.32 -7.80 -2.83
N VAL A 116 7.32 -7.50 -2.01
CA VAL A 116 7.53 -6.15 -1.43
C VAL A 116 8.85 -5.52 -1.87
N ARG A 117 9.70 -6.28 -2.54
CA ARG A 117 11.03 -5.84 -3.05
C ARG A 117 11.26 -6.32 -4.47
N GLY A 118 12.20 -5.62 -5.13
CA GLY A 118 12.63 -5.94 -6.48
C GLY A 118 11.65 -5.55 -7.58
N PRO A 119 11.93 -5.95 -8.83
CA PRO A 119 11.13 -5.52 -9.99
C PRO A 119 9.69 -6.03 -9.99
N GLU A 120 9.42 -7.14 -9.30
CA GLU A 120 8.08 -7.73 -9.19
C GLU A 120 7.33 -7.28 -7.92
N ALA A 121 7.89 -6.33 -7.17
CA ALA A 121 7.22 -5.77 -6.00
C ALA A 121 5.85 -5.19 -6.37
N HIS A 122 4.89 -5.30 -5.47
CA HIS A 122 3.59 -4.68 -5.63
C HIS A 122 3.76 -3.19 -5.97
N PRO A 123 2.96 -2.62 -6.89
CA PRO A 123 3.19 -1.28 -7.42
C PRO A 123 3.32 -0.17 -6.38
N ILE A 124 2.63 -0.28 -5.24
CA ILE A 124 2.73 0.70 -4.15
C ILE A 124 4.15 0.79 -3.58
N TYR A 125 4.89 -0.34 -3.51
CA TYR A 125 6.26 -0.34 -3.00
C TYR A 125 7.20 0.37 -3.95
N ARG A 126 7.07 0.15 -5.26
CA ARG A 126 7.85 0.87 -6.28
C ARG A 126 7.52 2.37 -6.26
N TRP A 127 6.25 2.70 -6.13
CA TRP A 127 5.80 4.08 -6.01
C TRP A 127 6.35 4.76 -4.75
N ALA A 128 6.32 4.07 -3.60
CA ALA A 128 6.85 4.59 -2.34
C ALA A 128 8.38 4.73 -2.38
N ALA A 129 9.09 3.73 -2.92
CA ALA A 129 10.55 3.76 -3.07
C ALA A 129 11.01 4.93 -3.94
N ALA A 130 10.30 5.22 -5.02
CA ALA A 130 10.60 6.37 -5.90
C ALA A 130 10.45 7.72 -5.17
N ARG A 131 9.60 7.80 -4.14
CA ARG A 131 9.39 9.02 -3.34
C ARG A 131 10.27 9.10 -2.10
N ALA A 132 10.53 7.98 -1.46
CA ALA A 132 11.28 7.92 -0.20
C ALA A 132 12.77 7.65 -0.38
N GLY A 133 13.22 7.36 -1.59
CA GLY A 133 14.63 7.13 -1.91
C GLY A 133 15.16 5.76 -1.49
N GLY A 134 14.31 4.73 -1.40
CA GLY A 134 14.76 3.37 -1.12
C GLY A 134 13.65 2.32 -1.00
N GLU A 135 14.05 1.06 -1.17
CA GLU A 135 13.17 -0.10 -0.96
C GLU A 135 13.04 -0.45 0.54
N PRO A 136 11.97 -1.20 0.94
CA PRO A 136 11.83 -1.75 2.28
C PRO A 136 13.04 -2.63 2.65
N ARG A 137 13.47 -2.54 3.89
CA ARG A 137 14.58 -3.32 4.46
C ARG A 137 14.07 -4.38 5.39
#